data_e4c94dc013c30653a194ccf91b352c45
#
_entry.id   e4c94dc013c30653a194ccf91b352c45
#
_cell.length_a   1.000
_cell.length_b   1.000
_cell.length_c   1.000
_cell.angle_alpha   90.00
_cell.angle_beta   90.00
_cell.angle_gamma   90.00
#
_symmetry.space_group_name_H-M   'P 1'
#
loop_
_entity.id
_entity.type
_entity.pdbx_description
1 polymer ?
#
loop_
_entity_poly.entity_id
_entity_poly.type
_entity_poly.pdbx_seq_one_letter_code
_entity_poly.pdbx_strand_id
1 'polypeptide(L)'
;MKVFTMGNKDHLDPSILNEDWQSNPRWKDTKRNFSAEDVVSLRNSLNIEYSLSQNGSKNLWNLVNRKEEWVSALGALSGNQAVQMAKAGLEAIYLSGWQVAADSNLGDTTYPDQSLYPSNSAPNLAKKINNALLRAEQVDKTDGIETTDYIVPIVADGEAGFGGALNVFELTKKFIEAGVAAVHFEDQLAAEKKCGHMGGKVLVPTSQHIRTLTSARLAADTLGVPLVTVSYTHLTLPTRAQV
;
A
#
# COMPACT_ATOMS: atom_id res chain seq x y z
N MET A 1 27.37 5.79 -33.95
CA MET A 1 26.07 5.41 -33.40
C MET A 1 26.34 4.51 -32.21
N LYS A 2 26.22 5.01 -30.98
CA LYS A 2 26.42 4.19 -29.78
C LYS A 2 25.20 3.27 -29.64
N VAL A 3 25.39 1.98 -29.82
CA VAL A 3 24.40 0.97 -29.48
C VAL A 3 24.33 0.94 -27.95
N PHE A 4 23.29 1.56 -27.39
CA PHE A 4 22.93 1.31 -26.00
C PHE A 4 22.49 -0.15 -25.93
N THR A 5 23.25 -1.00 -25.28
CA THR A 5 22.78 -2.30 -24.86
C THR A 5 21.61 -2.08 -23.92
N MET A 6 20.40 -2.32 -24.42
CA MET A 6 19.21 -2.33 -23.58
C MET A 6 19.39 -3.44 -22.53
N GLY A 7 19.29 -3.08 -21.25
CA GLY A 7 19.26 -4.06 -20.16
C GLY A 7 18.18 -5.11 -20.37
N ASN A 8 18.23 -6.16 -19.57
CA ASN A 8 17.27 -7.26 -19.57
C ASN A 8 15.82 -6.71 -19.61
N LYS A 9 15.03 -7.16 -20.60
CA LYS A 9 13.66 -6.74 -20.84
C LYS A 9 12.61 -7.72 -20.28
N ASP A 10 13.00 -8.63 -19.40
CA ASP A 10 12.10 -9.65 -18.84
C ASP A 10 10.84 -9.05 -18.24
N HIS A 11 10.91 -7.84 -17.70
CA HIS A 11 9.74 -7.13 -17.20
C HIS A 11 8.69 -6.79 -18.30
N LEU A 12 9.05 -6.88 -19.58
CA LEU A 12 8.15 -6.68 -20.73
C LEU A 12 7.68 -8.00 -21.36
N ASP A 13 8.04 -9.14 -20.77
CA ASP A 13 7.59 -10.45 -21.23
C ASP A 13 6.34 -10.89 -20.46
N PRO A 14 5.14 -10.94 -21.10
CA PRO A 14 3.92 -11.36 -20.43
C PRO A 14 3.96 -12.84 -19.99
N SER A 15 4.79 -13.69 -20.62
CA SER A 15 4.88 -15.10 -20.26
C SER A 15 5.45 -15.29 -18.85
N ILE A 16 6.45 -14.49 -18.47
CA ILE A 16 7.06 -14.50 -17.13
C ILE A 16 6.02 -14.12 -16.08
N LEU A 17 5.21 -13.10 -16.35
CA LEU A 17 4.16 -12.67 -15.46
C LEU A 17 3.05 -13.72 -15.31
N ASN A 18 2.66 -14.36 -16.41
CA ASN A 18 1.68 -15.46 -16.40
C ASN A 18 2.20 -16.67 -15.61
N GLU A 19 3.48 -17.02 -15.78
CA GLU A 19 4.12 -18.10 -15.02
C GLU A 19 4.10 -17.83 -13.51
N ASP A 20 4.47 -16.61 -13.08
CA ASP A 20 4.40 -16.23 -11.66
C ASP A 20 2.95 -16.32 -11.14
N TRP A 21 1.98 -15.81 -11.87
CA TRP A 21 0.57 -15.85 -11.44
C TRP A 21 0.03 -17.27 -11.30
N GLN A 22 0.49 -18.22 -12.10
CA GLN A 22 0.02 -19.61 -12.10
C GLN A 22 0.77 -20.48 -11.08
N SER A 23 2.08 -20.27 -10.92
CA SER A 23 2.93 -21.15 -10.12
C SER A 23 3.12 -20.65 -8.67
N ASN A 24 3.01 -19.35 -8.42
CA ASN A 24 3.26 -18.78 -7.11
C ASN A 24 2.05 -18.94 -6.18
N PRO A 25 2.18 -19.68 -5.06
CA PRO A 25 1.08 -19.91 -4.12
C PRO A 25 0.40 -18.65 -3.59
N ARG A 26 1.14 -17.52 -3.58
CA ARG A 26 0.60 -16.20 -3.19
C ARG A 26 -0.63 -15.81 -4.01
N TRP A 27 -0.68 -16.19 -5.28
CA TRP A 27 -1.73 -15.76 -6.21
C TRP A 27 -2.89 -16.76 -6.35
N LYS A 28 -2.85 -17.90 -5.64
CA LYS A 28 -3.82 -18.98 -5.76
C LYS A 28 -5.28 -18.51 -5.74
N ASP A 29 -5.61 -17.55 -4.87
CA ASP A 29 -6.98 -17.07 -4.70
C ASP A 29 -7.19 -15.66 -5.29
N THR A 30 -6.19 -15.12 -6.01
CA THR A 30 -6.26 -13.80 -6.62
C THR A 30 -6.83 -13.90 -8.03
N LYS A 31 -8.00 -13.29 -8.23
CA LYS A 31 -8.64 -13.22 -9.55
C LYS A 31 -8.33 -11.88 -10.21
N ARG A 32 -7.87 -11.92 -11.45
CA ARG A 32 -7.62 -10.77 -12.30
C ARG A 32 -8.61 -10.78 -13.46
N ASN A 33 -9.20 -9.64 -13.81
CA ASN A 33 -10.04 -9.46 -14.99
C ASN A 33 -9.30 -8.76 -16.12
N PHE A 34 -7.96 -8.77 -16.06
CA PHE A 34 -7.02 -8.27 -17.04
C PHE A 34 -5.94 -9.32 -17.28
N SER A 35 -5.32 -9.27 -18.45
CA SER A 35 -4.27 -10.21 -18.86
C SER A 35 -2.86 -9.70 -18.51
N ALA A 36 -1.85 -10.57 -18.65
CA ALA A 36 -0.46 -10.16 -18.51
C ALA A 36 -0.03 -9.20 -19.62
N GLU A 37 -0.59 -9.36 -20.82
CA GLU A 37 -0.40 -8.46 -21.96
C GLU A 37 -0.92 -7.07 -21.66
N ASP A 38 -2.09 -6.95 -21.02
CA ASP A 38 -2.64 -5.67 -20.57
C ASP A 38 -1.66 -4.99 -19.60
N VAL A 39 -1.14 -5.73 -18.61
CA VAL A 39 -0.16 -5.19 -17.65
C VAL A 39 1.10 -4.72 -18.35
N VAL A 40 1.67 -5.54 -19.22
CA VAL A 40 2.90 -5.21 -19.96
C VAL A 40 2.70 -3.98 -20.85
N SER A 41 1.53 -3.82 -21.46
CA SER A 41 1.20 -2.66 -22.29
C SER A 41 1.24 -1.33 -21.52
N LEU A 42 1.07 -1.38 -20.18
CA LEU A 42 1.12 -0.22 -19.28
C LEU A 42 2.53 0.03 -18.72
N ARG A 43 3.50 -0.87 -18.96
CA ARG A 43 4.87 -0.74 -18.46
C ARG A 43 5.74 0.15 -19.32
N ASN A 44 6.65 0.86 -18.69
CA ASN A 44 7.70 1.61 -19.38
C ASN A 44 8.79 0.66 -19.91
N SER A 45 9.53 1.12 -20.93
CA SER A 45 10.70 0.40 -21.46
C SER A 45 11.84 0.27 -20.45
N LEU A 46 11.93 1.17 -19.47
CA LEU A 46 12.87 1.11 -18.36
C LEU A 46 12.21 0.42 -17.17
N ASN A 47 12.86 -0.63 -16.67
CA ASN A 47 12.44 -1.25 -15.41
C ASN A 47 12.92 -0.41 -14.22
N ILE A 48 11.96 0.05 -13.41
CA ILE A 48 12.23 0.74 -12.15
C ILE A 48 11.90 -0.22 -11.02
N GLU A 49 12.88 -0.50 -10.16
CA GLU A 49 12.70 -1.40 -9.01
C GLU A 49 12.29 -0.61 -7.77
N TYR A 50 11.18 -1.01 -7.17
CA TYR A 50 10.65 -0.44 -5.93
C TYR A 50 10.99 -1.36 -4.75
N SER A 51 12.28 -1.52 -4.46
CA SER A 51 12.82 -2.53 -3.54
C SER A 51 12.20 -2.47 -2.14
N LEU A 52 11.94 -1.26 -1.59
CA LEU A 52 11.27 -1.12 -0.29
C LEU A 52 9.87 -1.72 -0.30
N SER A 53 9.06 -1.37 -1.29
CA SER A 53 7.71 -1.89 -1.42
C SER A 53 7.69 -3.39 -1.72
N GLN A 54 8.60 -3.88 -2.57
CA GLN A 54 8.73 -5.30 -2.89
C GLN A 54 9.07 -6.13 -1.66
N ASN A 55 10.11 -5.74 -0.93
CA ASN A 55 10.57 -6.46 0.25
C ASN A 55 9.57 -6.34 1.40
N GLY A 56 9.03 -5.13 1.64
CA GLY A 56 7.99 -4.90 2.63
C GLY A 56 6.74 -5.73 2.38
N SER A 57 6.28 -5.81 1.11
CA SER A 57 5.10 -6.61 0.75
C SER A 57 5.31 -8.11 0.96
N LYS A 58 6.49 -8.64 0.62
CA LYS A 58 6.85 -10.05 0.87
C LYS A 58 6.93 -10.33 2.37
N ASN A 59 7.58 -9.45 3.12
CA ASN A 59 7.70 -9.58 4.57
C ASN A 59 6.32 -9.54 5.24
N LEU A 60 5.50 -8.54 4.92
CA LEU A 60 4.14 -8.44 5.45
C LEU A 60 3.29 -9.69 5.13
N TRP A 61 3.39 -10.20 3.90
CA TRP A 61 2.68 -11.43 3.53
C TRP A 61 3.06 -12.61 4.41
N ASN A 62 4.34 -12.77 4.71
CA ASN A 62 4.83 -13.81 5.61
C ASN A 62 4.32 -13.60 7.04
N LEU A 63 4.36 -12.36 7.53
CA LEU A 63 3.88 -12.01 8.87
C LEU A 63 2.39 -12.34 9.06
N VAL A 64 1.52 -11.93 8.13
CA VAL A 64 0.06 -12.15 8.26
C VAL A 64 -0.37 -13.60 8.00
N ASN A 65 0.50 -14.42 7.43
CA ASN A 65 0.24 -15.86 7.21
C ASN A 65 0.85 -16.77 8.29
N ARG A 66 1.49 -16.23 9.31
CA ARG A 66 1.92 -17.00 10.47
C ARG A 66 0.70 -17.59 11.19
N LYS A 67 0.79 -18.86 11.60
CA LYS A 67 -0.37 -19.56 12.17
C LYS A 67 -0.59 -19.34 13.66
N GLU A 68 0.41 -18.91 14.39
CA GLU A 68 0.43 -18.96 15.86
C GLU A 68 0.65 -17.61 16.56
N GLU A 69 0.84 -16.53 15.80
CA GLU A 69 1.19 -15.23 16.37
C GLU A 69 0.46 -14.08 15.66
N TRP A 70 0.14 -13.04 16.42
CA TRP A 70 -0.34 -11.77 15.86
C TRP A 70 0.83 -10.95 15.31
N VAL A 71 0.55 -9.96 14.48
CA VAL A 71 1.53 -8.97 14.02
C VAL A 71 1.47 -7.75 14.94
N SER A 72 2.58 -7.44 15.60
CA SER A 72 2.68 -6.27 16.46
C SER A 72 2.86 -5.01 15.61
N ALA A 73 1.86 -4.11 15.62
CA ALA A 73 1.87 -2.89 14.82
C ALA A 73 1.23 -1.72 15.57
N LEU A 74 1.76 -0.51 15.35
CA LEU A 74 1.17 0.74 15.82
C LEU A 74 1.21 1.81 14.72
N GLY A 75 0.37 2.85 14.87
CA GLY A 75 0.36 4.00 13.98
C GLY A 75 1.54 4.94 14.21
N ALA A 76 2.12 5.46 13.12
CA ALA A 76 3.16 6.49 13.17
C ALA A 76 2.80 7.69 12.30
N LEU A 77 3.01 8.90 12.83
CA LEU A 77 2.85 10.19 12.14
C LEU A 77 4.18 10.85 11.78
N SER A 78 5.26 10.37 12.34
CA SER A 78 6.58 10.92 12.10
C SER A 78 7.63 9.83 11.94
N GLY A 79 8.72 10.17 11.24
CA GLY A 79 9.85 9.26 11.09
C GLY A 79 10.46 8.85 12.43
N ASN A 80 10.50 9.77 13.41
CA ASN A 80 11.04 9.43 14.74
C ASN A 80 10.17 8.41 15.48
N GLN A 81 8.84 8.53 15.42
CA GLN A 81 7.96 7.51 15.98
C GLN A 81 8.22 6.14 15.36
N ALA A 82 8.32 6.07 14.03
CA ALA A 82 8.60 4.83 13.32
C ALA A 82 9.94 4.21 13.69
N VAL A 83 10.99 5.02 13.83
CA VAL A 83 12.33 4.57 14.29
C VAL A 83 12.25 3.99 15.70
N GLN A 84 11.54 4.65 16.63
CA GLN A 84 11.38 4.13 18.00
C GLN A 84 10.55 2.83 18.01
N MET A 85 9.53 2.72 17.15
CA MET A 85 8.75 1.50 17.00
C MET A 85 9.61 0.34 16.50
N ALA A 86 10.42 0.55 15.46
CA ALA A 86 11.36 -0.47 14.96
C ALA A 86 12.36 -0.90 16.05
N LYS A 87 12.96 0.06 16.78
CA LYS A 87 13.85 -0.23 17.92
C LYS A 87 13.17 -0.98 19.06
N ALA A 88 11.86 -0.79 19.24
CA ALA A 88 11.07 -1.53 20.21
C ALA A 88 10.61 -2.91 19.74
N GLY A 89 10.96 -3.31 18.51
CA GLY A 89 10.63 -4.62 17.95
C GLY A 89 9.22 -4.73 17.35
N LEU A 90 8.57 -3.61 17.00
CA LEU A 90 7.32 -3.68 16.24
C LEU A 90 7.59 -4.21 14.83
N GLU A 91 6.69 -5.05 14.36
CA GLU A 91 6.85 -5.81 13.10
C GLU A 91 6.22 -5.13 11.90
N ALA A 92 5.31 -4.18 12.13
CA ALA A 92 4.67 -3.38 11.08
C ALA A 92 4.31 -1.99 11.59
N ILE A 93 4.18 -1.04 10.66
CA ILE A 93 3.72 0.32 10.92
C ILE A 93 2.39 0.53 10.22
N TYR A 94 1.41 1.07 10.93
CA TYR A 94 0.16 1.51 10.34
C TYR A 94 0.22 3.00 10.03
N LEU A 95 -0.22 3.38 8.82
CA LEU A 95 -0.35 4.76 8.39
C LEU A 95 -1.84 5.08 8.24
N SER A 96 -2.39 5.73 9.27
CA SER A 96 -3.82 6.02 9.39
C SER A 96 -4.23 7.25 8.59
N GLY A 97 -5.28 7.14 7.77
CA GLY A 97 -5.86 8.27 7.05
C GLY A 97 -6.44 9.32 8.00
N TRP A 98 -7.06 8.90 9.09
CA TRP A 98 -7.54 9.82 10.13
C TRP A 98 -6.42 10.70 10.71
N GLN A 99 -5.28 10.10 11.01
CA GLN A 99 -4.12 10.85 11.52
C GLN A 99 -3.52 11.75 10.42
N VAL A 100 -3.51 11.30 9.17
CA VAL A 100 -3.08 12.14 8.04
C VAL A 100 -4.00 13.36 7.90
N ALA A 101 -5.32 13.17 7.98
CA ALA A 101 -6.27 14.27 7.94
C ALA A 101 -6.03 15.30 9.05
N ALA A 102 -5.75 14.83 10.27
CA ALA A 102 -5.54 15.70 11.42
C ALA A 102 -4.23 16.49 11.36
N ASP A 103 -3.09 15.80 11.14
CA ASP A 103 -1.76 16.38 11.46
C ASP A 103 -0.73 16.30 10.33
N SER A 104 -0.94 15.47 9.30
CA SER A 104 0.13 15.16 8.34
C SER A 104 -0.29 15.28 6.87
N ASN A 105 -1.39 16.00 6.61
CA ASN A 105 -1.80 16.28 5.24
C ASN A 105 -1.02 17.44 4.61
N LEU A 106 -1.17 17.59 3.31
CA LEU A 106 -0.54 18.64 2.51
C LEU A 106 -1.45 19.84 2.23
N GLY A 107 -2.59 19.93 2.90
CA GLY A 107 -3.58 20.98 2.68
C GLY A 107 -3.49 22.14 3.68
N ASP A 108 -2.42 22.21 4.48
CA ASP A 108 -2.13 23.28 5.45
C ASP A 108 -3.24 23.54 6.49
N THR A 109 -4.07 22.53 6.80
CA THR A 109 -5.12 22.63 7.82
C THR A 109 -5.41 21.28 8.46
N THR A 110 -6.16 21.27 9.54
CA THR A 110 -6.73 20.07 10.14
C THR A 110 -8.07 19.76 9.48
N TYR A 111 -8.17 18.61 8.83
CA TYR A 111 -9.41 18.11 8.24
C TYR A 111 -10.09 17.08 9.13
N PRO A 112 -11.42 16.97 9.08
CA PRO A 112 -12.09 15.76 9.55
C PRO A 112 -11.70 14.57 8.65
N ASP A 113 -11.85 13.37 9.15
CA ASP A 113 -11.58 12.12 8.40
C ASP A 113 -12.67 11.86 7.35
N GLN A 114 -12.63 12.63 6.28
CA GLN A 114 -13.60 12.63 5.17
C GLN A 114 -12.90 12.72 3.80
N SER A 115 -11.64 12.37 3.72
CA SER A 115 -10.84 12.40 2.46
C SER A 115 -10.81 13.79 1.79
N LEU A 116 -10.81 14.87 2.59
CA LEU A 116 -10.80 16.26 2.10
C LEU A 116 -9.38 16.78 1.81
N TYR A 117 -8.37 16.08 2.29
CA TYR A 117 -6.97 16.44 2.08
C TYR A 117 -6.47 15.92 0.72
N PRO A 118 -5.35 16.48 0.19
CA PRO A 118 -4.75 16.01 -1.06
C PRO A 118 -4.37 14.52 -1.00
N SER A 119 -4.76 13.73 -2.00
CA SER A 119 -4.60 12.27 -2.04
C SER A 119 -3.14 11.79 -1.91
N ASN A 120 -2.18 12.62 -2.26
CA ASN A 120 -0.75 12.32 -2.12
C ASN A 120 -0.20 12.57 -0.69
N SER A 121 -1.03 12.98 0.26
CA SER A 121 -0.59 13.26 1.64
C SER A 121 -0.08 12.00 2.34
N ALA A 122 -0.84 10.90 2.30
CA ALA A 122 -0.45 9.63 2.89
C ALA A 122 0.80 9.02 2.22
N PRO A 123 0.93 8.95 0.88
CA PRO A 123 2.19 8.57 0.23
C PRO A 123 3.39 9.42 0.63
N ASN A 124 3.22 10.73 0.77
CA ASN A 124 4.30 11.63 1.22
C ASN A 124 4.74 11.32 2.66
N LEU A 125 3.80 11.07 3.57
CA LEU A 125 4.12 10.67 4.94
C LEU A 125 4.84 9.31 4.95
N ALA A 126 4.37 8.32 4.18
CA ALA A 126 5.04 7.03 4.05
C ALA A 126 6.50 7.17 3.60
N LYS A 127 6.75 8.03 2.60
CA LYS A 127 8.10 8.31 2.12
C LYS A 127 8.98 8.94 3.20
N LYS A 128 8.44 9.88 4.00
CA LYS A 128 9.17 10.50 5.13
C LYS A 128 9.52 9.45 6.19
N ILE A 129 8.59 8.54 6.51
CA ILE A 129 8.80 7.46 7.47
C ILE A 129 9.90 6.52 6.96
N ASN A 130 9.81 6.03 5.73
CA ASN A 130 10.82 5.16 5.14
C ASN A 130 12.22 5.83 5.09
N ASN A 131 12.29 7.11 4.72
CA ASN A 131 13.55 7.83 4.73
C ASN A 131 14.17 7.93 6.13
N ALA A 132 13.36 8.07 7.19
CA ALA A 132 13.84 8.08 8.57
C ALA A 132 14.35 6.71 9.02
N LEU A 133 13.65 5.64 8.67
CA LEU A 133 14.07 4.25 8.95
C LEU A 133 15.38 3.93 8.25
N LEU A 134 15.51 4.23 6.95
CA LEU A 134 16.75 4.06 6.19
C LEU A 134 17.91 4.88 6.76
N ARG A 135 17.65 6.10 7.24
CA ARG A 135 18.68 6.93 7.86
C ARG A 135 19.12 6.34 9.20
N ALA A 136 18.18 5.86 10.03
CA ALA A 136 18.49 5.22 11.29
C ALA A 136 19.34 3.95 11.08
N GLU A 137 18.99 3.13 10.10
CA GLU A 137 19.80 1.97 9.71
C GLU A 137 21.23 2.36 9.31
N GLN A 138 21.39 3.40 8.48
CA GLN A 138 22.71 3.88 8.06
C GLN A 138 23.56 4.35 9.25
N VAL A 139 22.94 5.06 10.21
CA VAL A 139 23.63 5.51 11.44
C VAL A 139 24.08 4.32 12.28
N ASP A 140 23.16 3.42 12.60
CA ASP A 140 23.46 2.23 13.41
C ASP A 140 24.56 1.37 12.75
N LYS A 141 24.51 1.15 11.44
CA LYS A 141 25.57 0.43 10.70
C LYS A 141 26.94 1.14 10.77
N THR A 142 26.95 2.46 10.73
CA THR A 142 28.19 3.25 10.86
C THR A 142 28.80 3.07 12.25
N ASP A 143 27.96 2.93 13.26
CA ASP A 143 28.37 2.73 14.66
C ASP A 143 28.62 1.23 14.99
N GLY A 144 28.50 0.34 14.02
CA GLY A 144 28.67 -1.11 14.19
C GLY A 144 27.52 -1.80 14.93
N ILE A 145 26.34 -1.18 14.96
CA ILE A 145 25.13 -1.69 15.60
C ILE A 145 24.26 -2.35 14.53
N GLU A 146 24.05 -3.66 14.63
CA GLU A 146 23.21 -4.45 13.69
C GLU A 146 22.12 -5.24 14.44
N THR A 147 21.47 -4.62 15.42
CA THR A 147 20.47 -5.30 16.28
C THR A 147 19.04 -5.01 15.90
N THR A 148 18.77 -4.00 15.06
CA THR A 148 17.42 -3.56 14.70
C THR A 148 17.16 -3.79 13.21
N ASP A 149 16.04 -4.46 12.89
CA ASP A 149 15.52 -4.49 11.52
C ASP A 149 14.69 -3.22 11.29
N TYR A 150 15.21 -2.34 10.44
CA TYR A 150 14.55 -1.09 10.06
C TYR A 150 13.68 -1.22 8.80
N ILE A 151 13.70 -2.37 8.10
CA ILE A 151 12.86 -2.59 6.91
C ILE A 151 11.47 -3.08 7.33
N VAL A 152 10.83 -2.29 8.17
CA VAL A 152 9.51 -2.58 8.73
C VAL A 152 8.42 -2.26 7.71
N PRO A 153 7.53 -3.21 7.34
CA PRO A 153 6.49 -2.97 6.35
C PRO A 153 5.47 -1.93 6.83
N ILE A 154 5.12 -1.00 5.93
CA ILE A 154 4.06 0.01 6.17
C ILE A 154 2.76 -0.47 5.54
N VAL A 155 1.69 -0.51 6.35
CA VAL A 155 0.31 -0.72 5.91
C VAL A 155 -0.39 0.63 5.89
N ALA A 156 -0.81 1.11 4.73
CA ALA A 156 -1.36 2.45 4.56
C ALA A 156 -2.87 2.45 4.32
N ASP A 157 -3.50 3.49 4.82
CA ASP A 157 -4.89 3.82 4.54
C ASP A 157 -5.00 4.49 3.16
N GLY A 158 -5.71 3.86 2.25
CA GLY A 158 -6.04 4.38 0.92
C GLY A 158 -7.40 5.07 0.87
N GLU A 159 -8.05 5.26 2.05
CA GLU A 159 -9.38 5.84 2.14
C GLU A 159 -10.38 5.07 1.24
N ALA A 160 -11.33 5.77 0.63
CA ALA A 160 -12.17 5.21 -0.44
C ALA A 160 -11.56 5.41 -1.87
N GLY A 161 -10.25 5.62 -1.96
CA GLY A 161 -9.52 5.78 -3.22
C GLY A 161 -9.54 7.19 -3.82
N PHE A 162 -10.08 8.19 -3.12
CA PHE A 162 -10.15 9.61 -3.56
C PHE A 162 -10.84 9.83 -4.90
N GLY A 163 -11.71 8.91 -5.32
CA GLY A 163 -12.45 9.01 -6.58
C GLY A 163 -12.75 7.65 -7.20
N GLY A 164 -12.65 7.56 -8.52
CA GLY A 164 -12.91 6.33 -9.28
C GLY A 164 -11.67 5.44 -9.45
N ALA A 165 -11.81 4.41 -10.29
CA ALA A 165 -10.76 3.43 -10.55
C ALA A 165 -9.42 4.04 -11.01
N LEU A 166 -9.45 5.11 -11.81
CA LEU A 166 -8.23 5.80 -12.26
C LEU A 166 -7.52 6.50 -11.10
N ASN A 167 -8.27 7.10 -10.17
CA ASN A 167 -7.68 7.70 -8.96
C ASN A 167 -6.98 6.64 -8.11
N VAL A 168 -7.61 5.48 -7.94
CA VAL A 168 -7.05 4.34 -7.20
C VAL A 168 -5.78 3.82 -7.87
N PHE A 169 -5.77 3.70 -9.20
CA PHE A 169 -4.60 3.27 -9.96
C PHE A 169 -3.40 4.18 -9.70
N GLU A 170 -3.57 5.49 -9.87
CA GLU A 170 -2.49 6.46 -9.65
C GLU A 170 -2.09 6.58 -8.17
N LEU A 171 -3.04 6.55 -7.25
CA LEU A 171 -2.76 6.56 -5.82
C LEU A 171 -1.94 5.34 -5.38
N THR A 172 -2.30 4.15 -5.87
CA THR A 172 -1.57 2.91 -5.56
C THR A 172 -0.12 2.98 -6.07
N LYS A 173 0.12 3.54 -7.26
CA LYS A 173 1.47 3.78 -7.75
C LYS A 173 2.25 4.69 -6.80
N LYS A 174 1.64 5.77 -6.31
CA LYS A 174 2.29 6.68 -5.35
C LYS A 174 2.63 6.01 -4.03
N PHE A 175 1.80 5.12 -3.53
CA PHE A 175 2.12 4.32 -2.35
C PHE A 175 3.30 3.37 -2.59
N ILE A 176 3.35 2.71 -3.75
CA ILE A 176 4.47 1.84 -4.13
C ILE A 176 5.77 2.65 -4.25
N GLU A 177 5.76 3.79 -4.94
CA GLU A 177 6.89 4.70 -5.04
C GLU A 177 7.39 5.20 -3.68
N ALA A 178 6.50 5.30 -2.70
CA ALA A 178 6.82 5.66 -1.32
C ALA A 178 7.34 4.49 -0.46
N GLY A 179 7.34 3.26 -1.00
CA GLY A 179 7.84 2.06 -0.30
C GLY A 179 6.82 1.40 0.62
N VAL A 180 5.52 1.58 0.38
CA VAL A 180 4.44 0.97 1.16
C VAL A 180 4.30 -0.52 0.82
N ALA A 181 4.03 -1.35 1.82
CA ALA A 181 3.88 -2.80 1.71
C ALA A 181 2.43 -3.26 1.46
N ALA A 182 1.48 -2.51 1.99
CA ALA A 182 0.06 -2.79 1.83
C ALA A 182 -0.76 -1.51 1.81
N VAL A 183 -1.87 -1.54 1.07
CA VAL A 183 -2.87 -0.47 1.08
C VAL A 183 -4.25 -1.08 1.25
N HIS A 184 -5.04 -0.58 2.20
CA HIS A 184 -6.45 -0.91 2.28
C HIS A 184 -7.30 0.18 1.63
N PHE A 185 -8.42 -0.24 1.04
CA PHE A 185 -9.43 0.63 0.46
C PHE A 185 -10.79 0.31 1.07
N GLU A 186 -11.55 1.36 1.36
CA GLU A 186 -12.87 1.27 1.95
C GLU A 186 -13.97 1.18 0.89
N ASP A 187 -15.07 0.49 1.22
CA ASP A 187 -16.26 0.35 0.38
C ASP A 187 -17.21 1.56 0.45
N GLN A 188 -16.70 2.70 0.88
CA GLN A 188 -17.46 3.96 0.94
C GLN A 188 -17.46 4.69 -0.41
N LEU A 189 -18.51 5.49 -0.65
CA LEU A 189 -18.50 6.48 -1.73
C LEU A 189 -17.49 7.59 -1.41
N ALA A 190 -16.45 7.73 -2.24
CA ALA A 190 -15.32 8.63 -1.97
C ALA A 190 -15.73 10.08 -1.70
N ALA A 191 -16.76 10.60 -2.41
CA ALA A 191 -17.25 11.96 -2.24
C ALA A 191 -18.00 12.17 -0.91
N GLU A 192 -18.40 11.10 -0.22
CA GLU A 192 -19.21 11.15 1.01
C GLU A 192 -18.59 10.33 2.15
N LYS A 193 -17.29 10.09 2.05
CA LYS A 193 -16.54 9.29 3.01
C LYS A 193 -16.64 9.88 4.42
N LYS A 194 -16.81 9.02 5.40
CA LYS A 194 -16.81 9.35 6.83
C LYS A 194 -15.88 8.43 7.59
N CYS A 195 -15.37 8.89 8.72
CA CYS A 195 -14.57 8.09 9.62
C CYS A 195 -15.25 6.77 9.98
N GLY A 196 -14.47 5.70 10.13
CA GLY A 196 -14.95 4.33 10.31
C GLY A 196 -15.95 4.14 11.44
N HIS A 197 -15.84 4.87 12.55
CA HIS A 197 -16.76 4.78 13.70
C HIS A 197 -18.01 5.66 13.59
N MET A 198 -18.12 6.54 12.59
CA MET A 198 -19.27 7.41 12.42
C MET A 198 -20.43 6.69 11.71
N GLY A 199 -21.66 7.02 12.10
CA GLY A 199 -22.86 6.59 11.40
C GLY A 199 -23.10 7.33 10.08
N GLY A 200 -24.05 6.83 9.27
CA GLY A 200 -24.48 7.49 8.02
C GLY A 200 -23.47 7.41 6.88
N LYS A 201 -22.66 6.36 6.84
CA LYS A 201 -21.78 6.07 5.70
C LYS A 201 -22.59 5.75 4.46
N VAL A 202 -22.14 6.24 3.31
CA VAL A 202 -22.68 5.87 2.00
C VAL A 202 -21.77 4.80 1.40
N LEU A 203 -22.27 3.58 1.31
CA LEU A 203 -21.51 2.45 0.76
C LEU A 203 -21.73 2.32 -0.74
N VAL A 204 -20.72 1.87 -1.45
CA VAL A 204 -20.81 1.55 -2.87
C VAL A 204 -21.24 0.10 -3.07
N PRO A 205 -21.87 -0.26 -4.21
CA PRO A 205 -22.13 -1.65 -4.56
C PRO A 205 -20.85 -2.48 -4.56
N THR A 206 -20.94 -3.76 -4.15
CA THR A 206 -19.80 -4.69 -4.12
C THR A 206 -19.04 -4.74 -5.44
N SER A 207 -19.76 -4.68 -6.59
CA SER A 207 -19.13 -4.66 -7.92
C SER A 207 -18.24 -3.41 -8.15
N GLN A 208 -18.61 -2.29 -7.58
CA GLN A 208 -17.79 -1.06 -7.64
C GLN A 208 -16.57 -1.19 -6.73
N HIS A 209 -16.71 -1.75 -5.51
CA HIS A 209 -15.57 -1.98 -4.63
C HIS A 209 -14.58 -3.01 -5.21
N ILE A 210 -15.08 -4.08 -5.85
CA ILE A 210 -14.25 -5.02 -6.60
C ILE A 210 -13.45 -4.28 -7.68
N ARG A 211 -14.06 -3.34 -8.42
CA ARG A 211 -13.37 -2.53 -9.42
C ARG A 211 -12.24 -1.68 -8.80
N THR A 212 -12.47 -1.11 -7.62
CA THR A 212 -11.44 -0.39 -6.83
C THR A 212 -10.25 -1.30 -6.54
N LEU A 213 -10.49 -2.47 -5.96
CA LEU A 213 -9.42 -3.43 -5.62
C LEU A 213 -8.70 -3.97 -6.85
N THR A 214 -9.43 -4.24 -7.94
CA THR A 214 -8.85 -4.66 -9.21
C THR A 214 -7.93 -3.57 -9.80
N SER A 215 -8.33 -2.31 -9.71
CA SER A 215 -7.50 -1.18 -10.16
C SER A 215 -6.21 -1.05 -9.36
N ALA A 216 -6.30 -1.21 -8.03
CA ALA A 216 -5.11 -1.24 -7.17
C ALA A 216 -4.19 -2.42 -7.51
N ARG A 217 -4.75 -3.62 -7.78
CA ARG A 217 -3.97 -4.79 -8.19
C ARG A 217 -3.29 -4.56 -9.54
N LEU A 218 -4.01 -4.00 -10.52
CA LEU A 218 -3.46 -3.66 -11.84
C LEU A 218 -2.27 -2.69 -11.72
N ALA A 219 -2.40 -1.64 -10.90
CA ALA A 219 -1.31 -0.69 -10.65
C ALA A 219 -0.08 -1.39 -10.06
N ALA A 220 -0.28 -2.27 -9.09
CA ALA A 220 0.80 -3.01 -8.45
C ALA A 220 1.47 -4.01 -9.40
N ASP A 221 0.71 -4.74 -10.22
CA ASP A 221 1.25 -5.64 -11.25
C ASP A 221 1.99 -4.87 -12.35
N THR A 222 1.51 -3.68 -12.73
CA THR A 222 2.21 -2.78 -13.67
C THR A 222 3.58 -2.36 -13.13
N LEU A 223 3.68 -2.01 -11.86
CA LEU A 223 4.96 -1.65 -11.22
C LEU A 223 5.78 -2.85 -10.76
N GLY A 224 5.33 -4.08 -10.99
CA GLY A 224 6.04 -5.31 -10.64
C GLY A 224 6.19 -5.52 -9.12
N VAL A 225 5.26 -5.03 -8.32
CA VAL A 225 5.29 -5.14 -6.85
C VAL A 225 4.19 -6.06 -6.35
N PRO A 226 4.51 -7.07 -5.52
CA PRO A 226 3.51 -7.93 -4.92
C PRO A 226 2.78 -7.24 -3.75
N LEU A 227 2.32 -6.00 -3.95
CA LEU A 227 1.62 -5.21 -2.94
C LEU A 227 0.46 -5.99 -2.32
N VAL A 228 0.30 -5.92 -1.00
CA VAL A 228 -0.87 -6.46 -0.33
C VAL A 228 -2.02 -5.45 -0.45
N THR A 229 -3.04 -5.80 -1.24
CA THR A 229 -4.27 -5.01 -1.34
C THR A 229 -5.30 -5.54 -0.37
N VAL A 230 -5.85 -4.68 0.47
CA VAL A 230 -6.78 -5.06 1.52
C VAL A 230 -8.15 -4.44 1.27
N SER A 231 -9.19 -5.25 1.36
CA SER A 231 -10.57 -4.78 1.35
C SER A 231 -10.99 -4.41 2.77
N TYR A 232 -11.31 -3.14 3.01
CA TYR A 232 -11.90 -2.70 4.25
C TYR A 232 -13.39 -2.47 4.03
N THR A 233 -14.22 -3.37 4.57
CA THR A 233 -15.66 -3.35 4.34
C THR A 233 -16.42 -2.95 5.58
N HIS A 234 -17.41 -2.06 5.41
CA HIS A 234 -18.34 -1.66 6.46
C HIS A 234 -19.61 -2.52 6.49
N LEU A 235 -19.82 -3.36 5.48
CA LEU A 235 -20.79 -4.46 5.50
C LEU A 235 -20.29 -5.57 6.44
N THR A 236 -20.11 -5.24 7.70
CA THR A 236 -20.07 -6.28 8.71
C THR A 236 -21.42 -6.96 8.79
N LEU A 237 -21.41 -8.28 9.06
CA LEU A 237 -22.55 -9.12 9.37
C LEU A 237 -23.74 -8.32 9.89
N PRO A 238 -24.98 -8.66 9.53
CA PRO A 238 -26.14 -7.86 9.94
C PRO A 238 -26.16 -7.76 11.45
N THR A 239 -25.52 -6.75 11.99
CA THR A 239 -25.91 -6.22 13.26
C THR A 239 -27.36 -5.86 13.05
N ARG A 240 -28.26 -6.61 13.70
CA ARG A 240 -29.68 -6.36 13.71
C ARG A 240 -29.91 -4.86 13.70
N ALA A 241 -30.70 -4.43 12.73
CA ALA A 241 -31.03 -3.05 12.49
C ALA A 241 -30.91 -2.20 13.75
N GLN A 242 -30.02 -1.29 13.72
CA GLN A 242 -30.11 -0.14 14.60
C GLN A 242 -31.30 0.68 14.07
N VAL A 243 -32.42 0.52 14.73
CA VAL A 243 -33.60 1.35 14.57
C VAL A 243 -33.25 2.74 15.07
#